data_b9e7a9fa04569f374111c6c61fa5aed9
#
_entry.id   b9e7a9fa04569f374111c6c61fa5aed9
#
_cell.length_a   1.000
_cell.length_b   1.000
_cell.length_c   1.000
_cell.angle_alpha   90.00
_cell.angle_beta   90.00
_cell.angle_gamma   90.00
#
_symmetry.space_group_name_H-M   'P 1'
#
loop_
_entity.id
_entity.type
_entity.pdbx_description
1 polymer ?
#
loop_
_entity_poly.entity_id
_entity_poly.type
_entity_poly.pdbx_seq_one_letter_code
_entity_poly.pdbx_strand_id
1 'polypeptide(L)'
;MQKITFGDLTNQGICPTCYNREHGYCLTGDETDKTLYENDLFKCVLIGEPRAEGHTVIISQQHYKDMMEIPDELCKEVYVFAKKAMNAIKEVYGAESVYLCTMCDGPMNHFHVQLIPRYSFERRGSKNFVKERKPYVEDKAKVAELRKILN
;
A
#
# COMPACT_ATOMS: atom_id res chain seq x y z
N MET A 1 -28.36 0.69 -0.85
CA MET A 1 -27.47 1.84 -1.12
C MET A 1 -26.43 1.43 -2.16
N GLN A 2 -26.31 2.22 -3.20
CA GLN A 2 -25.30 1.95 -4.24
C GLN A 2 -23.91 2.27 -3.68
N LYS A 3 -22.99 1.33 -3.81
CA LYS A 3 -21.61 1.51 -3.32
C LYS A 3 -20.89 2.52 -4.20
N ILE A 4 -20.34 3.58 -3.60
CA ILE A 4 -19.50 4.55 -4.32
C ILE A 4 -18.20 3.84 -4.75
N THR A 5 -17.83 4.00 -6.01
CA THR A 5 -16.61 3.40 -6.56
C THR A 5 -15.47 4.41 -6.68
N PHE A 6 -14.25 3.92 -6.88
CA PHE A 6 -13.10 4.79 -7.22
C PHE A 6 -13.39 5.65 -8.45
N GLY A 7 -14.01 5.05 -9.48
CA GLY A 7 -14.36 5.76 -10.69
C GLY A 7 -15.36 6.90 -10.44
N ASP A 8 -16.34 6.67 -9.60
CA ASP A 8 -17.33 7.70 -9.25
C ASP A 8 -16.67 8.91 -8.59
N LEU A 9 -15.74 8.68 -7.66
CA LEU A 9 -15.02 9.74 -6.97
C LEU A 9 -14.07 10.49 -7.91
N THR A 10 -13.28 9.77 -8.70
CA THR A 10 -12.33 10.39 -9.64
C THR A 10 -13.04 11.20 -10.71
N ASN A 11 -14.19 10.74 -11.20
CA ASN A 11 -15.02 11.48 -12.16
C ASN A 11 -15.57 12.77 -11.58
N GLN A 12 -15.72 12.84 -10.25
CA GLN A 12 -16.14 14.05 -9.53
C GLN A 12 -14.96 14.93 -9.08
N GLY A 13 -13.73 14.57 -9.42
CA GLY A 13 -12.52 15.27 -9.00
C GLY A 13 -12.19 15.09 -7.52
N ILE A 14 -12.64 14.00 -6.91
CA ILE A 14 -12.41 13.68 -5.50
C ILE A 14 -11.35 12.61 -5.36
N CYS A 15 -10.36 12.87 -4.51
CA CYS A 15 -9.34 11.87 -4.20
C CYS A 15 -9.94 10.72 -3.36
N PRO A 16 -9.92 9.47 -3.86
CA PRO A 16 -10.49 8.34 -3.12
C PRO A 16 -9.82 8.07 -1.78
N THR A 17 -8.51 8.27 -1.69
CA THR A 17 -7.76 8.08 -0.43
C THR A 17 -8.17 9.09 0.63
N CYS A 18 -8.28 10.37 0.27
CA CYS A 18 -8.76 11.41 1.18
C CYS A 18 -10.20 11.17 1.60
N TYR A 19 -11.04 10.76 0.66
CA TYR A 19 -12.44 10.42 0.92
C TYR A 19 -12.55 9.28 1.94
N ASN A 20 -11.79 8.20 1.75
CA ASN A 20 -11.76 7.08 2.68
C ASN A 20 -11.37 7.50 4.10
N ARG A 21 -10.35 8.33 4.20
CA ARG A 21 -9.88 8.83 5.51
C ARG A 21 -10.94 9.65 6.21
N GLU A 22 -11.62 10.54 5.49
CA GLU A 22 -12.64 11.42 6.06
C GLU A 22 -13.91 10.70 6.47
N HIS A 23 -14.29 9.65 5.75
CA HIS A 23 -15.55 8.93 5.95
C HIS A 23 -15.39 7.58 6.64
N GLY A 24 -14.17 7.19 7.01
CA GLY A 24 -13.90 5.88 7.59
C GLY A 24 -14.31 4.71 6.70
N TYR A 25 -14.27 4.90 5.39
CA TYR A 25 -14.78 3.97 4.39
C TYR A 25 -13.65 3.36 3.59
N CYS A 26 -13.68 2.05 3.40
CA CYS A 26 -12.71 1.35 2.56
C CYS A 26 -13.32 0.96 1.22
N LEU A 27 -12.93 1.66 0.16
CA LEU A 27 -13.41 1.39 -1.20
C LEU A 27 -12.97 0.04 -1.76
N THR A 28 -11.92 -0.56 -1.22
CA THR A 28 -11.44 -1.88 -1.63
C THR A 28 -12.26 -3.03 -1.05
N GLY A 29 -13.31 -2.72 -0.32
CA GLY A 29 -14.38 -3.67 0.00
C GLY A 29 -14.16 -4.56 1.21
N ASP A 30 -13.02 -4.48 1.86
CA ASP A 30 -12.77 -5.21 3.09
C ASP A 30 -12.63 -4.23 4.26
N GLU A 31 -13.55 -4.32 5.19
CA GLU A 31 -13.62 -3.46 6.37
C GLU A 31 -12.68 -3.91 7.50
N THR A 32 -11.95 -4.99 7.30
CA THR A 32 -10.97 -5.42 8.29
C THR A 32 -9.83 -4.41 8.35
N ASP A 33 -9.36 -4.15 9.55
CA ASP A 33 -8.23 -3.26 9.77
C ASP A 33 -6.95 -3.85 9.15
N LYS A 34 -6.58 -3.32 8.01
CA LYS A 34 -5.38 -3.70 7.26
C LYS A 34 -4.18 -2.83 7.59
N THR A 35 -4.34 -1.89 8.51
CA THR A 35 -3.26 -1.01 8.94
C THR A 35 -2.21 -1.78 9.72
N LEU A 36 -0.98 -1.73 9.26
CA LEU A 36 0.18 -2.35 9.89
C LEU A 36 0.93 -1.39 10.79
N TYR A 37 1.02 -0.14 10.36
CA TYR A 37 1.70 0.95 11.07
C TYR A 37 1.10 2.28 10.66
N GLU A 38 1.06 3.22 11.59
CA GLU A 38 0.57 4.57 11.34
C GLU A 38 1.28 5.59 12.23
N ASN A 39 1.59 6.75 11.66
CA ASN A 39 2.06 7.92 12.38
C ASN A 39 1.43 9.19 11.78
N ASP A 40 1.88 10.36 12.20
CA ASP A 40 1.31 11.64 11.72
C ASP A 40 1.60 11.92 10.24
N LEU A 41 2.61 11.28 9.66
CA LEU A 41 3.05 11.54 8.29
C LEU A 41 2.50 10.54 7.27
N PHE A 42 2.40 9.27 7.64
CA PHE A 42 1.97 8.20 6.74
C PHE A 42 1.37 7.02 7.49
N LYS A 43 0.72 6.13 6.74
CA LYS A 43 0.33 4.82 7.22
C LYS A 43 0.79 3.72 6.25
N CYS A 44 1.03 2.54 6.76
CA CYS A 44 1.35 1.34 6.00
C CYS A 44 0.20 0.34 6.13
N VAL A 45 -0.33 -0.13 5.00
CA VAL A 45 -1.48 -1.03 4.97
C VAL A 45 -1.21 -2.23 4.07
N LEU A 46 -1.83 -3.36 4.40
CA LEU A 46 -1.90 -4.51 3.49
C LEU A 46 -2.93 -4.25 2.39
N ILE A 47 -2.63 -4.76 1.21
CA ILE A 47 -3.55 -4.70 0.07
C ILE A 47 -4.50 -5.90 0.10
N GLY A 48 -5.81 -5.64 0.00
CA GLY A 48 -6.85 -6.67 0.02
C GLY A 48 -6.87 -7.56 -1.22
N GLU A 49 -6.52 -7.00 -2.37
CA GLU A 49 -6.31 -7.73 -3.63
C GLU A 49 -4.86 -7.56 -4.07
N PRO A 50 -3.93 -8.34 -3.49
CA PRO A 50 -2.52 -8.14 -3.71
C PRO A 50 -2.05 -8.68 -5.06
N ARG A 51 -0.95 -8.14 -5.56
CA ARG A 51 -0.21 -8.72 -6.69
C ARG A 51 0.63 -9.93 -6.26
N ALA A 52 0.97 -10.00 -4.99
CA ALA A 52 1.65 -11.12 -4.35
C ALA A 52 1.34 -11.10 -2.85
N GLU A 53 1.44 -12.24 -2.19
CA GLU A 53 1.26 -12.32 -0.73
C GLU A 53 2.22 -11.37 -0.01
N GLY A 54 1.70 -10.56 0.91
CA GLY A 54 2.51 -9.57 1.62
C GLY A 54 2.65 -8.22 0.92
N HIS A 55 1.94 -8.00 -0.19
CA HIS A 55 1.91 -6.70 -0.87
C HIS A 55 1.37 -5.62 0.07
N THR A 56 2.19 -4.63 0.36
CA THR A 56 1.85 -3.51 1.24
C THR A 56 2.00 -2.18 0.52
N VAL A 57 1.34 -1.17 1.05
CA VAL A 57 1.39 0.20 0.54
C VAL A 57 1.63 1.17 1.68
N ILE A 58 2.54 2.11 1.48
CA ILE A 58 2.77 3.26 2.36
C ILE A 58 2.06 4.44 1.74
N ILE A 59 1.18 5.10 2.48
CA ILE A 59 0.29 6.15 1.99
C ILE A 59 0.48 7.39 2.86
N SER A 60 0.73 8.57 2.26
CA SER A 60 0.84 9.81 3.03
C SER A 60 -0.49 10.20 3.68
N GLN A 61 -0.44 10.76 4.89
CA GLN A 61 -1.63 11.28 5.56
C GLN A 61 -2.15 12.53 4.86
N GLN A 62 -1.27 13.46 4.54
CA GLN A 62 -1.63 14.65 3.77
C GLN A 62 -1.68 14.30 2.28
N HIS A 63 -2.60 14.92 1.55
CA HIS A 63 -2.69 14.76 0.11
C HIS A 63 -1.51 15.41 -0.60
N TYR A 64 -0.79 14.62 -1.36
CA TYR A 64 0.18 15.04 -2.39
C TYR A 64 -0.11 14.20 -3.62
N LYS A 65 0.05 14.76 -4.79
CA LYS A 65 -0.23 14.04 -6.04
C LYS A 65 0.77 12.89 -6.24
N ASP A 66 2.05 13.18 -6.08
CA ASP A 66 3.12 12.21 -6.33
C ASP A 66 4.40 12.57 -5.56
N MET A 67 5.44 11.76 -5.79
CA MET A 67 6.74 11.93 -5.15
C MET A 67 7.40 13.28 -5.43
N MET A 68 7.10 13.92 -6.54
CA MET A 68 7.69 15.21 -6.89
C MET A 68 7.16 16.35 -6.03
N GLU A 69 6.00 16.19 -5.42
CA GLU A 69 5.36 17.22 -4.58
C GLU A 69 5.62 17.05 -3.09
N ILE A 70 6.05 15.87 -2.62
CA ILE A 70 6.18 15.63 -1.18
C ILE A 70 7.34 16.43 -0.58
N PRO A 71 7.22 16.88 0.68
CA PRO A 71 8.34 17.47 1.40
C PRO A 71 9.50 16.50 1.60
N ASP A 72 10.73 17.01 1.64
CA ASP A 72 11.92 16.19 1.86
C ASP A 72 11.85 15.37 3.14
N GLU A 73 11.28 15.91 4.20
CA GLU A 73 11.11 15.20 5.47
C GLU A 73 10.23 13.96 5.32
N LEU A 74 9.11 14.09 4.61
CA LEU A 74 8.25 12.95 4.32
C LEU A 74 8.98 11.91 3.46
N CYS A 75 9.74 12.35 2.47
CA CYS A 75 10.56 11.49 1.63
C CYS A 75 11.52 10.64 2.46
N LYS A 76 12.27 11.27 3.36
CA LYS A 76 13.22 10.60 4.27
C LYS A 76 12.54 9.58 5.17
N GLU A 77 11.45 9.97 5.82
CA GLU A 77 10.69 9.11 6.74
C GLU A 77 10.10 7.90 6.04
N VAL A 78 9.52 8.09 4.86
CA VAL A 78 8.95 7.00 4.06
C VAL A 78 10.02 6.02 3.61
N TYR A 79 11.17 6.49 3.14
CA TYR A 79 12.25 5.60 2.68
C TYR A 79 12.88 4.80 3.82
N VAL A 80 13.11 5.42 4.96
CA VAL A 80 13.65 4.72 6.14
C VAL A 80 12.65 3.64 6.59
N PHE A 81 11.37 3.99 6.66
CA PHE A 81 10.33 3.02 7.01
C PHE A 81 10.20 1.90 5.95
N ALA A 82 10.25 2.24 4.67
CA ALA A 82 10.17 1.27 3.59
C ALA A 82 11.28 0.22 3.71
N LYS A 83 12.51 0.63 4.02
CA LYS A 83 13.62 -0.30 4.28
C LYS A 83 13.28 -1.30 5.39
N LYS A 84 12.74 -0.81 6.51
CA LYS A 84 12.31 -1.67 7.63
C LYS A 84 11.21 -2.63 7.21
N ALA A 85 10.20 -2.12 6.51
CA ALA A 85 9.07 -2.90 6.03
C ALA A 85 9.48 -3.98 5.02
N MET A 86 10.38 -3.66 4.09
CA MET A 86 10.89 -4.63 3.11
C MET A 86 11.61 -5.79 3.79
N ASN A 87 12.44 -5.52 4.79
CA ASN A 87 13.10 -6.56 5.58
C ASN A 87 12.08 -7.41 6.36
N ALA A 88 11.10 -6.78 6.97
CA ALA A 88 10.04 -7.48 7.71
C ALA A 88 9.19 -8.39 6.80
N ILE A 89 8.84 -7.91 5.61
CA ILE A 89 8.12 -8.71 4.61
C ILE A 89 8.92 -9.95 4.20
N LYS A 90 10.21 -9.79 3.94
CA LYS A 90 11.07 -10.93 3.62
C LYS A 90 11.12 -11.95 4.75
N GLU A 91 11.27 -11.50 5.97
CA GLU A 91 11.34 -12.36 7.15
C GLU A 91 10.03 -13.12 7.37
N VAL A 92 8.91 -12.42 7.37
CA VAL A 92 7.59 -12.99 7.70
C VAL A 92 7.04 -13.89 6.59
N TYR A 93 7.17 -13.45 5.34
CA TYR A 93 6.55 -14.14 4.19
C TYR A 93 7.51 -15.04 3.43
N GLY A 94 8.81 -14.96 3.68
CA GLY A 94 9.81 -15.74 2.96
C GLY A 94 10.03 -15.26 1.52
N ALA A 95 9.79 -14.00 1.22
CA ALA A 95 10.04 -13.44 -0.10
C ALA A 95 11.55 -13.44 -0.43
N GLU A 96 11.89 -13.72 -1.68
CA GLU A 96 13.28 -13.64 -2.14
C GLU A 96 13.75 -12.19 -2.26
N SER A 97 12.87 -11.33 -2.75
CA SER A 97 13.10 -9.88 -2.85
C SER A 97 11.79 -9.12 -2.67
N VAL A 98 11.91 -7.82 -2.45
CA VAL A 98 10.76 -6.91 -2.39
C VAL A 98 11.05 -5.74 -3.32
N TYR A 99 10.16 -5.49 -4.26
CA TYR A 99 10.23 -4.32 -5.13
C TYR A 99 9.58 -3.12 -4.46
N LEU A 100 10.20 -1.98 -4.61
CA LEU A 100 9.63 -0.71 -4.20
C LEU A 100 9.31 0.10 -5.47
N CYS A 101 8.07 0.58 -5.59
CA CYS A 101 7.70 1.48 -6.67
C CYS A 101 6.69 2.53 -6.20
N THR A 102 6.76 3.69 -6.84
CA THR A 102 5.74 4.73 -6.72
C THR A 102 5.27 5.10 -8.12
N MET A 103 3.96 5.18 -8.29
CA MET A 103 3.33 5.46 -9.58
C MET A 103 2.33 6.60 -9.42
N CYS A 104 2.19 7.41 -10.47
CA CYS A 104 1.18 8.45 -10.54
C CYS A 104 0.30 8.19 -11.77
N ASP A 105 -0.89 7.66 -11.51
CA ASP A 105 -1.85 7.29 -12.54
C ASP A 105 -3.04 8.27 -12.56
N GLY A 106 -2.80 9.45 -13.10
CA GLY A 106 -3.86 10.43 -13.31
C GLY A 106 -3.92 11.55 -12.28
N PRO A 107 -4.87 12.51 -12.48
CA PRO A 107 -4.90 13.77 -11.74
C PRO A 107 -5.31 13.61 -10.27
N MET A 108 -6.03 12.54 -9.93
CA MET A 108 -6.51 12.27 -8.57
C MET A 108 -5.60 11.30 -7.81
N ASN A 109 -4.39 11.07 -8.29
CA ASN A 109 -3.44 10.24 -7.59
C ASN A 109 -3.12 10.86 -6.21
N HIS A 110 -2.99 9.99 -5.22
CA HIS A 110 -2.53 10.32 -3.89
C HIS A 110 -1.20 9.61 -3.65
N PHE A 111 -0.17 10.34 -3.23
CA PHE A 111 1.17 9.77 -3.07
C PHE A 111 1.14 8.49 -2.25
N HIS A 112 1.69 7.44 -2.82
CA HIS A 112 1.85 6.15 -2.19
C HIS A 112 3.08 5.42 -2.73
N VAL A 113 3.64 4.55 -1.92
CA VAL A 113 4.75 3.67 -2.27
C VAL A 113 4.28 2.24 -2.11
N GLN A 114 4.43 1.44 -3.16
CA GLN A 114 4.10 0.02 -3.14
C GLN A 114 5.32 -0.83 -2.83
N LEU A 115 5.17 -1.79 -1.93
CA LEU A 115 6.16 -2.81 -1.62
C LEU A 115 5.61 -4.16 -2.09
N ILE A 116 6.16 -4.68 -3.18
CA ILE A 116 5.65 -5.88 -3.85
C ILE A 116 6.65 -7.02 -3.69
N PRO A 117 6.32 -8.05 -2.89
CA PRO A 117 7.18 -9.21 -2.73
C PRO A 117 7.30 -10.01 -4.03
N ARG A 118 8.48 -10.57 -4.27
CA ARG A 118 8.72 -11.56 -5.29
C ARG A 118 9.25 -12.83 -4.63
N TYR A 119 8.65 -13.93 -4.98
CA TYR A 119 9.02 -15.24 -4.46
C TYR A 119 9.92 -15.99 -5.44
N SER A 120 10.68 -16.99 -4.95
CA SER A 120 11.65 -17.72 -5.74
C SER A 120 11.08 -18.42 -6.98
N PHE A 121 9.79 -18.80 -6.94
CA PHE A 121 9.10 -19.41 -8.08
C PHE A 121 8.64 -18.40 -9.14
N GLU A 122 8.77 -17.10 -8.86
CA GLU A 122 8.34 -16.04 -9.78
C GLU A 122 9.51 -15.51 -10.62
N ARG A 123 9.22 -15.08 -11.83
CA ARG A 123 10.22 -14.45 -12.69
C ARG A 123 10.68 -13.11 -12.09
N ARG A 124 11.96 -12.78 -12.32
CA ARG A 124 12.50 -11.46 -11.99
C ARG A 124 12.02 -10.41 -12.98
N GLY A 125 11.94 -9.16 -12.53
CA GLY A 125 11.78 -7.99 -13.37
C GLY A 125 10.43 -7.31 -13.31
N SER A 126 10.24 -6.38 -14.24
CA SER A 126 9.15 -5.41 -14.25
C SER A 126 7.74 -6.01 -14.36
N LYS A 127 7.60 -7.21 -14.88
CA LYS A 127 6.30 -7.89 -14.94
C LYS A 127 5.65 -8.07 -13.56
N ASN A 128 6.44 -8.05 -12.49
CA ASN A 128 5.93 -8.14 -11.13
C ASN A 128 5.11 -6.90 -10.72
N PHE A 129 5.37 -5.74 -11.30
CA PHE A 129 4.61 -4.51 -11.03
C PHE A 129 3.22 -4.50 -11.66
N VAL A 130 3.03 -5.32 -12.68
CA VAL A 130 1.78 -5.40 -13.46
C VAL A 130 1.10 -6.76 -13.36
N LYS A 131 1.53 -7.60 -12.41
CA LYS A 131 0.82 -8.86 -12.13
C LYS A 131 -0.64 -8.59 -11.81
N GLU A 132 -1.49 -9.50 -12.24
CA GLU A 132 -2.90 -9.47 -11.92
C GLU A 132 -3.13 -9.43 -10.41
N ARG A 133 -4.03 -8.58 -9.98
CA ARG A 133 -4.51 -8.56 -8.61
C ARG A 133 -5.52 -9.67 -8.41
N LYS A 134 -5.41 -10.40 -7.31
CA LYS A 134 -6.30 -11.52 -6.99
C LYS A 134 -6.86 -11.39 -5.59
N PRO A 135 -8.12 -11.80 -5.37
CA PRO A 135 -8.63 -11.96 -4.02
C PRO A 135 -7.71 -12.86 -3.21
N TYR A 136 -7.45 -12.48 -1.99
CA TYR A 136 -6.52 -13.20 -1.13
C TYR A 136 -7.09 -13.32 0.29
N VAL A 137 -7.01 -14.53 0.84
CA VAL A 137 -7.32 -14.77 2.24
C VAL A 137 -6.04 -14.59 3.05
N GLU A 138 -6.03 -13.60 3.93
CA GLU A 138 -4.86 -13.27 4.73
C GLU A 138 -4.51 -14.39 5.72
N ASP A 139 -3.22 -14.67 5.83
CA ASP A 139 -2.67 -15.44 6.94
C ASP A 139 -2.58 -14.51 8.16
N LYS A 140 -3.54 -14.62 9.06
CA LYS A 140 -3.66 -13.76 10.23
C LYS A 140 -2.44 -13.80 11.17
N ALA A 141 -1.77 -14.95 11.24
CA ALA A 141 -0.56 -15.09 12.05
C ALA A 141 0.60 -14.28 11.46
N LYS A 142 0.79 -14.35 10.15
CA LYS A 142 1.81 -13.54 9.45
C LYS A 142 1.52 -12.04 9.56
N VAL A 143 0.27 -11.65 9.42
CA VAL A 143 -0.15 -10.25 9.58
C VAL A 143 0.15 -9.74 10.99
N ALA A 144 -0.16 -10.53 12.01
CA ALA A 144 0.11 -10.17 13.40
C ALA A 144 1.61 -10.03 13.67
N GLU A 145 2.43 -10.92 13.11
CA GLU A 145 3.89 -10.85 13.25
C GLU A 145 4.47 -9.64 12.52
N LEU A 146 4.03 -9.38 11.30
CA LEU A 146 4.44 -8.20 10.53
C LEU A 146 4.10 -6.91 11.29
N ARG A 147 2.89 -6.82 11.81
CA ARG A 147 2.45 -5.67 12.64
C ARG A 147 3.33 -5.51 13.89
N LYS A 148 3.69 -6.59 14.54
CA LYS A 148 4.57 -6.56 15.71
C LYS A 148 5.96 -6.03 15.38
N ILE A 149 6.55 -6.46 14.26
CA ILE A 149 7.88 -6.00 13.84
C ILE A 149 7.86 -4.51 13.49
N LEU A 150 6.79 -4.03 12.85
CA LEU A 150 6.69 -2.65 12.38
C LEU A 150 6.36 -1.65 13.50
N ASN A 151 5.84 -2.08 14.62
CA ASN A 151 5.50 -1.25 15.77
C ASN A 151 6.48 -1.49 16.93
#